data_a046959159235d373aa7e668b100fded
#
_entry.id   a046959159235d373aa7e668b100fded
#
_cell.length_a   1.000
_cell.length_b   1.000
_cell.length_c   1.000
_cell.angle_alpha   90.00
_cell.angle_beta   90.00
_cell.angle_gamma   90.00
#
_symmetry.space_group_name_H-M   'P 1'
#
loop_
_entity.id
_entity.type
_entity.pdbx_description
1 polymer ?
#
loop_
_entity_poly.entity_id
_entity_poly.type
_entity_poly.pdbx_seq_one_letter_code
_entity_poly.pdbx_strand_id
1 'polypeptide(L)'
;MTALAKSLLSKPARSGILASVALTALASSPAAADDSELAKQLSNPLASLISVPFQFNYDTGYGSKDGNQTTLNIQPVIPFSLNDNLNLITRTIIPYKWQNDVSGKSGNNQGFGDTTVSLWFSPTKSSFTWGVGPIFYLPTSSNRELGVGEWGGGITGVILVQEGPWTIGGLGNHIWSFENDDINSTYLQPFLAHTTKDAWTYTVNSESTYDWTTDEWTAPVNLMISKLVRFGEQRVSLQAGARYYLASPDSGPDGWGARLSATLVYPR
;
A
#
# COMPACT_ATOMS: atom_id res chain seq x y z
N MET A 1 -28.75 -75.66 -63.17
CA MET A 1 -27.48 -75.93 -62.51
C MET A 1 -27.28 -74.70 -61.54
N THR A 2 -27.63 -74.90 -60.30
CA THR A 2 -26.80 -74.83 -59.07
C THR A 2 -26.11 -73.47 -58.86
N ALA A 3 -26.17 -72.74 -57.70
CA ALA A 3 -26.52 -72.99 -56.30
C ALA A 3 -26.62 -71.63 -55.56
N LEU A 4 -27.56 -71.49 -54.76
CA LEU A 4 -27.53 -71.15 -53.31
C LEU A 4 -26.33 -70.43 -52.77
N ALA A 5 -26.56 -69.24 -52.13
CA ALA A 5 -25.87 -68.89 -50.89
C ALA A 5 -26.72 -67.93 -50.06
N LYS A 6 -26.79 -68.21 -48.77
CA LYS A 6 -27.67 -67.69 -47.74
C LYS A 6 -27.29 -66.32 -47.25
N SER A 7 -28.34 -65.55 -47.02
CA SER A 7 -28.38 -64.40 -46.11
C SER A 7 -27.97 -64.73 -44.67
N LEU A 8 -27.20 -63.90 -44.03
CA LEU A 8 -27.08 -63.80 -42.59
C LEU A 8 -27.19 -62.31 -42.16
N LEU A 9 -28.29 -62.07 -41.47
CA LEU A 9 -28.57 -60.82 -40.77
C LEU A 9 -27.60 -60.65 -39.61
N SER A 10 -26.90 -59.56 -39.56
CA SER A 10 -26.22 -59.10 -38.34
C SER A 10 -26.89 -57.84 -37.79
N LYS A 11 -27.25 -57.90 -36.50
CA LYS A 11 -27.87 -56.85 -35.72
C LYS A 11 -26.91 -55.70 -35.49
N PRO A 12 -27.38 -54.44 -35.42
CA PRO A 12 -26.49 -53.31 -35.04
C PRO A 12 -26.25 -53.30 -33.52
N ALA A 13 -25.01 -53.24 -33.15
CA ALA A 13 -24.58 -53.03 -31.76
C ALA A 13 -24.81 -51.56 -31.37
N ARG A 14 -25.56 -51.40 -30.28
CA ARG A 14 -25.74 -50.07 -29.66
C ARG A 14 -24.42 -49.70 -28.92
N SER A 15 -23.65 -48.80 -29.48
CA SER A 15 -22.52 -48.16 -28.79
C SER A 15 -23.05 -47.10 -27.82
N GLY A 16 -22.98 -47.41 -26.53
CA GLY A 16 -23.20 -46.43 -25.47
C GLY A 16 -22.04 -45.43 -25.44
N ILE A 17 -22.31 -44.17 -25.65
CA ILE A 17 -21.39 -43.08 -25.46
C ILE A 17 -21.34 -42.80 -23.96
N LEU A 18 -20.29 -43.26 -23.28
CA LEU A 18 -19.89 -42.82 -21.95
C LEU A 18 -19.31 -41.40 -22.08
N ALA A 19 -20.09 -40.40 -21.76
CA ALA A 19 -19.61 -39.03 -21.58
C ALA A 19 -18.74 -38.96 -20.33
N SER A 20 -17.43 -39.06 -20.50
CA SER A 20 -16.47 -38.76 -19.43
C SER A 20 -16.46 -37.25 -19.20
N VAL A 21 -17.12 -36.81 -18.11
CA VAL A 21 -16.97 -35.44 -17.59
C VAL A 21 -15.55 -35.34 -17.01
N ALA A 22 -14.64 -34.81 -17.78
CA ALA A 22 -13.32 -34.42 -17.30
C ALA A 22 -13.50 -33.20 -16.39
N LEU A 23 -13.48 -33.43 -15.08
CA LEU A 23 -13.36 -32.41 -14.06
C LEU A 23 -11.93 -31.83 -14.17
N THR A 24 -11.75 -30.77 -14.98
CA THR A 24 -10.50 -30.00 -15.01
C THR A 24 -10.36 -29.31 -13.67
N ALA A 25 -9.60 -29.93 -12.77
CA ALA A 25 -9.06 -29.26 -11.60
C ALA A 25 -8.26 -28.05 -12.12
N LEU A 26 -8.74 -26.84 -11.83
CA LEU A 26 -7.99 -25.60 -12.00
C LEU A 26 -6.80 -25.66 -11.04
N ALA A 27 -5.72 -26.33 -11.47
CA ALA A 27 -4.44 -26.23 -10.81
C ALA A 27 -4.00 -24.76 -10.97
N SER A 28 -4.01 -24.00 -9.88
CA SER A 28 -3.41 -22.68 -9.85
C SER A 28 -1.97 -22.81 -10.34
N SER A 29 -1.64 -22.08 -11.41
CA SER A 29 -0.27 -22.08 -11.96
C SER A 29 0.71 -21.65 -10.87
N PRO A 30 1.90 -22.25 -10.76
CA PRO A 30 2.90 -21.84 -9.74
C PRO A 30 3.22 -20.35 -9.77
N ALA A 31 3.15 -19.71 -10.93
CA ALA A 31 3.31 -18.26 -11.08
C ALA A 31 2.23 -17.42 -10.39
N ALA A 32 0.97 -17.90 -10.34
CA ALA A 32 -0.13 -17.20 -9.67
C ALA A 32 -0.03 -17.33 -8.14
N ALA A 33 0.46 -18.45 -7.63
CA ALA A 33 0.72 -18.65 -6.20
C ALA A 33 1.86 -17.73 -5.70
N ASP A 34 2.92 -17.55 -6.51
CA ASP A 34 4.02 -16.63 -6.22
C ASP A 34 3.55 -15.16 -6.21
N ASP A 35 2.71 -14.76 -7.16
CA ASP A 35 2.19 -13.39 -7.23
C ASP A 35 1.20 -13.08 -6.08
N SER A 36 0.42 -14.05 -5.62
CA SER A 36 -0.46 -13.90 -4.45
C SER A 36 0.35 -13.71 -3.16
N GLU A 37 1.38 -14.50 -2.95
CA GLU A 37 2.26 -14.36 -1.78
C GLU A 37 3.00 -13.02 -1.83
N LEU A 38 3.50 -12.61 -2.98
CA LEU A 38 4.16 -11.33 -3.15
C LEU A 38 3.21 -10.15 -2.93
N ALA A 39 1.95 -10.24 -3.40
CA ALA A 39 0.92 -9.24 -3.14
C ALA A 39 0.61 -9.13 -1.64
N LYS A 40 0.59 -10.26 -0.91
CA LYS A 40 0.43 -10.29 0.54
C LYS A 40 1.63 -9.67 1.26
N GLN A 41 2.86 -9.95 0.81
CA GLN A 41 4.07 -9.34 1.36
C GLN A 41 4.06 -7.81 1.20
N LEU A 42 3.50 -7.26 0.12
CA LEU A 42 3.35 -5.80 -0.06
C LEU A 42 2.44 -5.14 0.98
N SER A 43 1.58 -5.90 1.66
CA SER A 43 0.78 -5.41 2.78
C SER A 43 1.56 -5.36 4.11
N ASN A 44 2.80 -5.83 4.12
CA ASN A 44 3.70 -5.81 5.28
C ASN A 44 4.77 -4.74 5.09
N PRO A 45 4.76 -3.63 5.86
CA PRO A 45 5.76 -2.56 5.77
C PRO A 45 7.19 -3.01 6.10
N LEU A 46 7.35 -4.18 6.75
CA LEU A 46 8.63 -4.75 7.16
C LEU A 46 9.05 -5.95 6.30
N ALA A 47 8.40 -6.16 5.14
CA ALA A 47 8.73 -7.27 4.25
C ALA A 47 10.17 -7.18 3.73
N SER A 48 10.80 -8.36 3.55
CA SER A 48 12.15 -8.46 2.99
C SER A 48 12.17 -8.34 1.47
N LEU A 49 11.49 -7.34 0.92
CA LEU A 49 11.46 -7.03 -0.50
C LEU A 49 11.73 -5.55 -0.75
N ILE A 50 12.39 -5.23 -1.85
CA ILE A 50 12.55 -3.84 -2.27
C ILE A 50 11.27 -3.40 -3.00
N SER A 51 10.69 -2.29 -2.58
CA SER A 51 9.53 -1.70 -3.24
C SER A 51 9.68 -0.19 -3.39
N VAL A 52 9.15 0.34 -4.49
CA VAL A 52 9.16 1.78 -4.76
C VAL A 52 7.73 2.21 -5.13
N PRO A 53 6.90 2.56 -4.15
CA PRO A 53 5.58 3.15 -4.39
C PRO A 53 5.68 4.58 -4.94
N PHE A 54 4.89 4.85 -5.98
CA PHE A 54 4.52 6.17 -6.47
C PHE A 54 3.05 6.36 -6.14
N GLN A 55 2.76 7.10 -5.08
CA GLN A 55 1.42 7.24 -4.54
C GLN A 55 0.90 8.66 -4.75
N PHE A 56 -0.14 8.81 -5.56
CA PHE A 56 -0.87 10.04 -5.77
C PHE A 56 -2.07 10.07 -4.82
N ASN A 57 -2.20 11.15 -4.06
CA ASN A 57 -3.37 11.48 -3.25
C ASN A 57 -3.94 12.78 -3.79
N TYR A 58 -5.23 12.80 -4.06
CA TYR A 58 -5.98 13.99 -4.40
C TYR A 58 -6.97 14.26 -3.27
N ASP A 59 -6.81 15.38 -2.61
CA ASP A 59 -7.61 15.79 -1.45
C ASP A 59 -8.25 17.16 -1.74
N THR A 60 -9.51 17.33 -1.28
CA THR A 60 -10.34 18.54 -1.51
C THR A 60 -10.76 19.16 -0.19
N GLY A 61 -11.47 20.27 -0.25
CA GLY A 61 -12.07 20.91 0.93
C GLY A 61 -11.09 21.70 1.80
N TYR A 62 -9.97 22.16 1.26
CA TYR A 62 -9.00 22.93 2.04
C TYR A 62 -9.50 24.34 2.33
N GLY A 63 -9.75 24.59 3.62
CA GLY A 63 -10.06 25.91 4.15
C GLY A 63 -11.29 26.58 3.52
N SER A 64 -11.45 27.88 3.76
CA SER A 64 -12.64 28.65 3.35
C SER A 64 -12.83 28.83 1.85
N LYS A 65 -11.86 28.43 1.04
CA LYS A 65 -11.89 28.54 -0.43
C LYS A 65 -12.14 27.22 -1.14
N ASP A 66 -12.41 26.16 -0.39
CA ASP A 66 -12.62 24.81 -0.93
C ASP A 66 -11.46 24.39 -1.86
N GLY A 67 -10.23 24.66 -1.38
CA GLY A 67 -9.01 24.36 -2.12
C GLY A 67 -8.79 22.88 -2.33
N ASN A 68 -7.83 22.53 -3.18
CA ASN A 68 -7.47 21.15 -3.41
C ASN A 68 -5.94 20.95 -3.49
N GLN A 69 -5.51 19.74 -3.15
CA GLN A 69 -4.11 19.36 -3.21
C GLN A 69 -3.95 17.97 -3.84
N THR A 70 -3.02 17.87 -4.79
CA THR A 70 -2.49 16.58 -5.22
C THR A 70 -1.11 16.39 -4.60
N THR A 71 -0.88 15.25 -3.96
CA THR A 71 0.44 14.89 -3.43
C THR A 71 0.93 13.61 -4.09
N LEU A 72 2.09 13.66 -4.74
CA LEU A 72 2.84 12.48 -5.14
C LEU A 72 3.86 12.17 -4.05
N ASN A 73 3.69 11.03 -3.39
CA ASN A 73 4.71 10.47 -2.50
C ASN A 73 5.53 9.41 -3.23
N ILE A 74 6.83 9.62 -3.34
CA ILE A 74 7.79 8.61 -3.78
C ILE A 74 8.34 7.95 -2.51
N GLN A 75 8.10 6.61 -2.35
CA GLN A 75 8.30 5.97 -1.05
C GLN A 75 9.18 4.70 -1.12
N PRO A 76 10.47 4.78 -1.51
CA PRO A 76 11.32 3.59 -1.53
C PRO A 76 11.40 2.94 -0.16
N VAL A 77 11.19 1.61 -0.13
CA VAL A 77 11.39 0.73 1.02
C VAL A 77 12.48 -0.25 0.67
N ILE A 78 13.55 -0.27 1.47
CA ILE A 78 14.73 -1.09 1.21
C ILE A 78 15.10 -1.85 2.50
N PRO A 79 14.99 -3.18 2.51
CA PRO A 79 15.45 -4.00 3.61
C PRO A 79 16.95 -4.31 3.49
N PHE A 80 17.64 -4.30 4.62
CA PHE A 80 19.04 -4.72 4.76
C PHE A 80 19.11 -5.82 5.82
N SER A 81 19.73 -6.95 5.52
CA SER A 81 20.02 -7.98 6.51
C SER A 81 21.28 -7.58 7.27
N LEU A 82 21.13 -7.29 8.56
CA LEU A 82 22.27 -6.96 9.43
C LEU A 82 22.97 -8.22 9.93
N ASN A 83 22.18 -9.25 10.24
CA ASN A 83 22.63 -10.60 10.59
C ASN A 83 21.44 -11.58 10.47
N ASP A 84 21.66 -12.87 10.82
CA ASP A 84 20.64 -13.93 10.71
C ASP A 84 19.37 -13.70 11.57
N ASN A 85 19.43 -12.79 12.53
CA ASN A 85 18.34 -12.55 13.49
C ASN A 85 17.73 -11.14 13.38
N LEU A 86 18.33 -10.24 12.61
CA LEU A 86 17.94 -8.83 12.59
C LEU A 86 18.04 -8.22 11.20
N ASN A 87 16.95 -7.61 10.75
CA ASN A 87 16.90 -6.78 9.56
C ASN A 87 16.78 -5.29 9.95
N LEU A 88 17.36 -4.43 9.13
CA LEU A 88 17.08 -3.00 9.09
C LEU A 88 16.23 -2.71 7.85
N ILE A 89 15.05 -2.19 8.05
CA ILE A 89 14.17 -1.74 6.96
C ILE A 89 14.19 -0.21 6.93
N THR A 90 14.51 0.36 5.79
CA THR A 90 14.47 1.81 5.58
C THR A 90 13.28 2.18 4.71
N ARG A 91 12.57 3.25 5.05
CA ARG A 91 11.54 3.87 4.23
C ARG A 91 11.78 5.36 4.16
N THR A 92 11.93 5.88 2.95
CA THR A 92 11.99 7.31 2.71
C THR A 92 10.69 7.75 2.06
N ILE A 93 10.10 8.86 2.46
CA ILE A 93 8.92 9.46 1.82
C ILE A 93 9.33 10.84 1.33
N ILE A 94 9.31 11.01 0.01
CA ILE A 94 9.61 12.27 -0.67
C ILE A 94 8.30 12.77 -1.28
N PRO A 95 7.64 13.78 -0.68
CA PRO A 95 6.40 14.32 -1.21
C PRO A 95 6.67 15.43 -2.23
N TYR A 96 5.93 15.40 -3.34
CA TYR A 96 5.78 16.55 -4.24
C TYR A 96 4.31 16.95 -4.26
N LYS A 97 4.02 18.23 -4.03
CA LYS A 97 2.67 18.75 -3.85
C LYS A 97 2.32 19.72 -4.97
N TRP A 98 1.08 19.65 -5.44
CA TRP A 98 0.40 20.66 -6.26
C TRP A 98 -0.80 21.13 -5.47
N GLN A 99 -0.82 22.42 -5.16
CA GLN A 99 -1.86 23.07 -4.37
C GLN A 99 -2.60 24.10 -5.20
N ASN A 100 -3.91 24.18 -5.03
CA ASN A 100 -4.75 25.24 -5.54
C ASN A 100 -5.65 25.75 -4.41
N ASP A 101 -5.50 27.03 -4.07
CA ASP A 101 -6.26 27.73 -3.01
C ASP A 101 -6.17 27.08 -1.62
N VAL A 102 -5.08 26.38 -1.28
CA VAL A 102 -4.91 25.61 -0.03
C VAL A 102 -4.52 26.52 1.15
N SER A 103 -3.62 27.48 0.95
CA SER A 103 -3.03 28.29 2.05
C SER A 103 -3.87 29.50 2.46
N GLY A 104 -5.17 29.52 2.16
CA GLY A 104 -6.06 30.67 2.44
C GLY A 104 -5.84 31.87 1.49
N LYS A 105 -4.80 31.83 0.68
CA LYS A 105 -4.57 32.77 -0.43
C LYS A 105 -5.06 32.14 -1.72
N SER A 106 -5.61 32.94 -2.65
CA SER A 106 -5.91 32.45 -3.98
C SER A 106 -4.63 32.22 -4.76
N GLY A 107 -4.57 31.09 -5.47
CA GLY A 107 -3.48 30.80 -6.38
C GLY A 107 -2.95 29.37 -6.25
N ASN A 108 -1.99 29.08 -7.14
CA ASN A 108 -1.36 27.78 -7.23
C ASN A 108 0.01 27.83 -6.57
N ASN A 109 0.35 26.78 -5.83
CA ASN A 109 1.68 26.54 -5.32
C ASN A 109 2.08 25.09 -5.62
N GLN A 110 3.36 24.86 -5.93
CA GLN A 110 3.84 23.51 -6.17
C GLN A 110 5.32 23.36 -5.82
N GLY A 111 5.72 22.16 -5.45
CA GLY A 111 7.10 21.83 -5.12
C GLY A 111 7.21 20.65 -4.19
N PHE A 112 8.42 20.41 -3.72
CA PHE A 112 8.67 19.38 -2.71
C PHE A 112 8.17 19.82 -1.34
N GLY A 113 7.63 18.86 -0.59
CA GLY A 113 7.43 18.98 0.84
C GLY A 113 8.63 18.44 1.62
N ASP A 114 8.50 18.37 2.93
CA ASP A 114 9.56 17.82 3.78
C ASP A 114 9.61 16.30 3.69
N THR A 115 10.84 15.78 3.62
CA THR A 115 11.11 14.35 3.48
C THR A 115 11.15 13.69 4.85
N THR A 116 10.58 12.49 4.96
CA THR A 116 10.73 11.65 6.16
C THR A 116 11.53 10.41 5.86
N VAL A 117 12.38 9.99 6.82
CA VAL A 117 13.17 8.76 6.75
C VAL A 117 12.92 7.94 8.01
N SER A 118 12.31 6.77 7.86
CA SER A 118 12.09 5.80 8.94
C SER A 118 13.08 4.67 8.83
N LEU A 119 13.61 4.23 9.98
CA LEU A 119 14.52 3.10 10.11
C LEU A 119 13.91 2.13 11.12
N TRP A 120 13.57 0.90 10.69
CA TRP A 120 13.04 -0.12 11.61
C TRP A 120 14.01 -1.26 11.78
N PHE A 121 14.42 -1.51 13.01
CA PHE A 121 15.09 -2.74 13.40
C PHE A 121 14.03 -3.80 13.67
N SER A 122 14.03 -4.87 12.87
CA SER A 122 12.99 -5.91 12.88
C SER A 122 13.64 -7.28 13.05
N PRO A 123 13.31 -8.05 14.11
CA PRO A 123 13.79 -9.42 14.29
C PRO A 123 13.25 -10.34 13.19
N THR A 124 14.10 -11.25 12.69
CA THR A 124 13.71 -12.25 11.68
C THR A 124 12.95 -13.43 12.27
N LYS A 125 13.09 -13.68 13.57
CA LYS A 125 12.49 -14.81 14.30
C LYS A 125 11.58 -14.28 15.39
N SER A 126 10.30 -14.16 15.09
CA SER A 126 9.25 -13.73 16.01
C SER A 126 7.93 -14.39 15.67
N SER A 127 7.04 -14.56 16.63
CA SER A 127 5.68 -15.09 16.44
C SER A 127 4.77 -14.11 15.70
N PHE A 128 5.12 -12.84 15.65
CA PHE A 128 4.46 -11.78 14.90
C PHE A 128 5.53 -10.83 14.34
N THR A 129 5.22 -10.11 13.30
CA THR A 129 6.15 -9.16 12.69
C THR A 129 6.09 -7.83 13.43
N TRP A 130 7.25 -7.32 13.85
CA TRP A 130 7.36 -6.00 14.46
C TRP A 130 8.72 -5.35 14.15
N GLY A 131 8.77 -4.06 14.26
CA GLY A 131 10.00 -3.30 14.13
C GLY A 131 9.86 -1.95 14.82
N VAL A 132 10.95 -1.44 15.35
CA VAL A 132 11.03 -0.15 16.03
C VAL A 132 12.34 0.53 15.66
N GLY A 133 12.33 1.86 15.68
CA GLY A 133 13.54 2.63 15.44
C GLY A 133 13.29 4.12 15.28
N PRO A 134 14.29 4.89 14.89
CA PRO A 134 14.18 6.32 14.70
C PRO A 134 13.44 6.68 13.42
N ILE A 135 12.80 7.85 13.43
CA ILE A 135 12.30 8.56 12.27
C ILE A 135 12.93 9.95 12.25
N PHE A 136 13.28 10.42 11.05
CA PHE A 136 13.85 11.74 10.82
C PHE A 136 12.94 12.53 9.89
N TYR A 137 12.81 13.81 10.18
CA TYR A 137 12.08 14.80 9.37
C TYR A 137 13.10 15.81 8.84
N LEU A 138 13.17 15.94 7.53
CA LEU A 138 14.24 16.67 6.84
C LEU A 138 13.65 17.91 6.17
N PRO A 139 14.25 19.12 6.34
CA PRO A 139 13.78 20.38 5.77
C PRO A 139 14.05 20.46 4.26
N THR A 140 13.35 19.66 3.48
CA THR A 140 13.51 19.57 2.02
C THR A 140 12.42 20.30 1.24
N SER A 141 11.48 20.94 1.93
CA SER A 141 10.39 21.68 1.30
C SER A 141 10.89 22.84 0.45
N SER A 142 10.28 23.04 -0.71
CA SER A 142 10.60 24.12 -1.64
C SER A 142 10.25 25.50 -1.07
N ASN A 143 9.27 25.57 -0.19
CA ASN A 143 8.85 26.76 0.53
C ASN A 143 8.01 26.38 1.76
N ARG A 144 7.75 27.34 2.65
CA ARG A 144 7.01 27.12 3.93
C ARG A 144 5.52 26.78 3.77
N GLU A 145 4.92 27.00 2.61
CA GLU A 145 3.53 26.58 2.36
C GLU A 145 3.42 25.09 2.00
N LEU A 146 4.53 24.45 1.64
CA LEU A 146 4.62 23.04 1.24
C LEU A 146 5.18 22.12 2.34
N GLY A 147 5.81 22.70 3.36
CA GLY A 147 6.37 21.98 4.51
C GLY A 147 6.80 22.93 5.60
N VAL A 148 7.14 22.43 6.77
CA VAL A 148 7.59 23.23 7.91
C VAL A 148 8.99 23.80 7.68
N GLY A 149 9.83 23.02 6.97
CA GLY A 149 11.20 23.46 6.63
C GLY A 149 12.16 23.41 7.84
N GLU A 150 11.90 22.51 8.81
CA GLU A 150 12.71 22.35 10.01
C GLU A 150 13.18 20.91 10.19
N TRP A 151 14.31 20.76 10.88
CA TRP A 151 14.80 19.46 11.29
C TRP A 151 13.97 18.90 12.45
N GLY A 152 13.55 17.66 12.32
CA GLY A 152 12.86 16.95 13.38
C GLY A 152 13.23 15.49 13.41
N GLY A 153 12.79 14.83 14.44
CA GLY A 153 12.97 13.40 14.59
C GLY A 153 12.10 12.84 15.68
N GLY A 154 12.17 11.52 15.82
CA GLY A 154 11.36 10.84 16.79
C GLY A 154 11.52 9.34 16.75
N ILE A 155 10.50 8.66 17.24
CA ILE A 155 10.43 7.21 17.27
C ILE A 155 9.30 6.70 16.36
N THR A 156 9.56 5.58 15.69
CA THR A 156 8.55 4.91 14.85
C THR A 156 8.50 3.42 15.17
N GLY A 157 7.32 2.82 15.07
CA GLY A 157 7.11 1.40 15.27
C GLY A 157 6.06 0.82 14.34
N VAL A 158 6.22 -0.46 14.05
CA VAL A 158 5.28 -1.27 13.25
C VAL A 158 5.04 -2.57 14.00
N ILE A 159 3.80 -3.02 14.01
CA ILE A 159 3.41 -4.35 14.50
C ILE A 159 2.33 -4.92 13.57
N LEU A 160 2.46 -6.19 13.21
CA LEU A 160 1.44 -6.86 12.38
C LEU A 160 1.47 -8.37 12.53
N VAL A 161 0.35 -8.98 12.13
CA VAL A 161 0.17 -10.43 11.98
C VAL A 161 -0.34 -10.71 10.57
N GLN A 162 0.19 -11.78 9.95
CA GLN A 162 -0.28 -12.28 8.66
C GLN A 162 -0.78 -13.72 8.84
N GLU A 163 -2.10 -13.93 8.75
CA GLU A 163 -2.74 -15.24 8.90
C GLU A 163 -3.66 -15.51 7.71
N GLY A 164 -3.45 -16.65 7.04
CA GLY A 164 -4.17 -16.97 5.82
C GLY A 164 -4.09 -15.82 4.81
N PRO A 165 -5.21 -15.34 4.26
CA PRO A 165 -5.23 -14.21 3.32
C PRO A 165 -5.16 -12.83 4.01
N TRP A 166 -5.19 -12.77 5.33
CA TRP A 166 -5.31 -11.54 6.10
C TRP A 166 -3.96 -10.99 6.54
N THR A 167 -3.85 -9.67 6.53
CA THR A 167 -2.79 -8.89 7.19
C THR A 167 -3.46 -7.85 8.06
N ILE A 168 -3.18 -7.88 9.36
CA ILE A 168 -3.73 -6.95 10.36
C ILE A 168 -2.55 -6.33 11.11
N GLY A 169 -2.52 -5.02 11.22
CA GLY A 169 -1.43 -4.37 11.93
C GLY A 169 -1.63 -2.87 12.14
N GLY A 170 -0.58 -2.27 12.63
CA GLY A 170 -0.49 -0.83 12.83
C GLY A 170 0.94 -0.33 12.70
N LEU A 171 1.04 0.90 12.21
CA LEU A 171 2.25 1.70 12.20
C LEU A 171 1.97 2.97 12.99
N GLY A 172 2.93 3.39 13.79
CA GLY A 172 2.85 4.66 14.49
C GLY A 172 4.20 5.33 14.58
N ASN A 173 4.19 6.65 14.68
CA ASN A 173 5.36 7.42 15.03
C ASN A 173 4.97 8.67 15.80
N HIS A 174 5.95 9.24 16.49
CA HIS A 174 5.87 10.56 17.08
C HIS A 174 7.12 11.34 16.69
N ILE A 175 6.94 12.56 16.20
CA ILE A 175 8.00 13.45 15.70
C ILE A 175 7.89 14.79 16.41
N TRP A 176 9.04 15.33 16.79
CA TRP A 176 9.18 16.70 17.29
C TRP A 176 10.33 17.41 16.57
N SER A 177 10.26 18.74 16.48
CA SER A 177 11.35 19.57 15.96
C SER A 177 12.53 19.62 16.93
N PHE A 178 13.74 19.85 16.41
CA PHE A 178 14.94 19.90 17.23
C PHE A 178 15.28 21.31 17.74
N GLU A 179 14.77 22.35 17.08
CA GLU A 179 15.14 23.73 17.40
C GLU A 179 13.94 24.58 17.84
N ASN A 180 12.87 24.58 17.06
CA ASN A 180 11.65 25.34 17.37
C ASN A 180 10.52 24.34 17.64
N ASP A 181 9.49 24.73 18.36
CA ASP A 181 8.37 23.84 18.67
C ASP A 181 7.32 23.75 17.53
N ASP A 182 7.76 23.94 16.27
CA ASP A 182 6.88 23.95 15.09
C ASP A 182 6.44 22.55 14.65
N ILE A 183 7.09 21.49 15.15
CA ILE A 183 6.70 20.10 14.91
C ILE A 183 6.54 19.38 16.23
N ASN A 184 5.33 18.94 16.51
CA ASN A 184 5.03 18.01 17.60
C ASN A 184 3.79 17.22 17.20
N SER A 185 3.99 16.05 16.59
CA SER A 185 2.90 15.29 15.99
C SER A 185 3.01 13.80 16.20
N THR A 186 1.86 13.17 16.41
CA THR A 186 1.72 11.70 16.48
C THR A 186 0.95 11.21 15.27
N TYR A 187 1.56 10.29 14.52
CA TYR A 187 0.92 9.61 13.40
C TYR A 187 0.56 8.18 13.78
N LEU A 188 -0.66 7.76 13.41
CA LEU A 188 -1.19 6.41 13.63
C LEU A 188 -1.81 5.87 12.34
N GLN A 189 -1.40 4.66 11.96
CA GLN A 189 -1.91 3.97 10.78
C GLN A 189 -2.30 2.52 11.13
N PRO A 190 -3.48 2.28 11.72
CA PRO A 190 -4.06 0.94 11.76
C PRO A 190 -4.44 0.50 10.35
N PHE A 191 -4.24 -0.77 10.02
CA PHE A 191 -4.59 -1.31 8.72
C PHE A 191 -5.07 -2.76 8.79
N LEU A 192 -5.97 -3.08 7.86
CA LEU A 192 -6.47 -4.42 7.59
C LEU A 192 -6.42 -4.64 6.08
N ALA A 193 -5.80 -5.73 5.64
CA ALA A 193 -5.75 -6.11 4.25
C ALA A 193 -6.16 -7.58 4.06
N HIS A 194 -6.84 -7.86 2.94
CA HIS A 194 -7.21 -9.21 2.52
C HIS A 194 -6.68 -9.45 1.11
N THR A 195 -5.79 -10.42 0.94
CA THR A 195 -5.18 -10.77 -0.35
C THR A 195 -5.79 -12.08 -0.87
N THR A 196 -6.33 -12.05 -2.09
CA THR A 196 -6.91 -13.23 -2.74
C THR A 196 -5.84 -14.07 -3.45
N LYS A 197 -6.20 -15.30 -3.81
CA LYS A 197 -5.34 -16.22 -4.57
C LYS A 197 -4.94 -15.67 -5.96
N ASP A 198 -5.73 -14.75 -6.50
CA ASP A 198 -5.48 -14.09 -7.79
C ASP A 198 -4.71 -12.77 -7.61
N ALA A 199 -4.04 -12.57 -6.47
CA ALA A 199 -3.23 -11.40 -6.15
C ALA A 199 -3.99 -10.05 -6.20
N TRP A 200 -5.30 -10.05 -5.89
CA TRP A 200 -6.04 -8.86 -5.52
C TRP A 200 -5.88 -8.61 -4.02
N THR A 201 -5.70 -7.37 -3.63
CA THR A 201 -5.67 -6.97 -2.22
C THR A 201 -6.68 -5.87 -1.96
N TYR A 202 -7.55 -6.09 -0.99
CA TYR A 202 -8.51 -5.11 -0.47
C TYR A 202 -7.96 -4.59 0.85
N THR A 203 -7.85 -3.28 1.00
CA THR A 203 -7.25 -2.67 2.19
C THR A 203 -8.15 -1.58 2.74
N VAL A 204 -8.33 -1.58 4.05
CA VAL A 204 -8.83 -0.45 4.82
C VAL A 204 -7.74 0.00 5.79
N ASN A 205 -7.49 1.29 5.85
CA ASN A 205 -6.62 1.88 6.86
C ASN A 205 -7.10 3.29 7.25
N SER A 206 -6.55 3.79 8.35
CA SER A 206 -6.54 5.21 8.66
C SER A 206 -5.09 5.71 8.64
N GLU A 207 -4.88 6.94 8.24
CA GLU A 207 -3.59 7.62 8.27
C GLU A 207 -3.77 8.89 9.11
N SER A 208 -4.04 8.68 10.40
CA SER A 208 -4.41 9.76 11.33
C SER A 208 -3.19 10.44 11.91
N THR A 209 -3.21 11.75 11.94
CA THR A 209 -2.20 12.58 12.61
C THR A 209 -2.87 13.44 13.67
N TYR A 210 -2.32 13.45 14.86
CA TYR A 210 -2.64 14.43 15.90
C TYR A 210 -1.49 15.42 16.00
N ASP A 211 -1.79 16.68 15.78
CA ASP A 211 -0.86 17.79 15.94
C ASP A 211 -0.99 18.37 17.35
N TRP A 212 0.05 18.20 18.17
CA TRP A 212 0.11 18.69 19.55
C TRP A 212 0.38 20.19 19.64
N THR A 213 0.75 20.84 18.53
CA THR A 213 0.97 22.30 18.52
C THR A 213 -0.34 23.05 18.35
N THR A 214 -1.32 22.45 17.67
CA THR A 214 -2.64 23.02 17.41
C THR A 214 -3.77 22.29 18.14
N ASP A 215 -3.49 21.15 18.77
CA ASP A 215 -4.46 20.25 19.39
C ASP A 215 -5.54 19.73 18.41
N GLU A 216 -5.15 19.46 17.15
CA GLU A 216 -6.07 19.08 16.08
C GLU A 216 -5.75 17.70 15.49
N TRP A 217 -6.82 17.01 15.07
CA TRP A 217 -6.73 15.76 14.32
C TRP A 217 -6.89 15.99 12.83
N THR A 218 -6.07 15.28 12.05
CA THR A 218 -6.35 14.96 10.64
C THR A 218 -6.52 13.45 10.54
N ALA A 219 -7.73 12.97 10.29
CA ALA A 219 -8.06 11.54 10.38
C ALA A 219 -8.86 11.02 9.17
N PRO A 220 -8.20 10.65 8.07
CA PRO A 220 -8.85 10.00 6.94
C PRO A 220 -9.07 8.51 7.20
N VAL A 221 -10.15 7.96 6.64
CA VAL A 221 -10.32 6.54 6.39
C VAL A 221 -10.12 6.29 4.90
N ASN A 222 -9.30 5.30 4.57
CA ASN A 222 -8.97 4.94 3.20
C ASN A 222 -9.50 3.53 2.88
N LEU A 223 -10.21 3.39 1.76
CA LEU A 223 -10.65 2.12 1.20
C LEU A 223 -9.94 1.92 -0.14
N MET A 224 -9.19 0.86 -0.28
CA MET A 224 -8.32 0.65 -1.43
C MET A 224 -8.45 -0.76 -1.98
N ILE A 225 -8.32 -0.86 -3.30
CA ILE A 225 -8.15 -2.12 -4.02
C ILE A 225 -6.84 -2.07 -4.81
N SER A 226 -6.08 -3.14 -4.77
CA SER A 226 -4.87 -3.26 -5.58
C SER A 226 -4.77 -4.60 -6.28
N LYS A 227 -4.00 -4.63 -7.35
CA LYS A 227 -3.70 -5.82 -8.13
C LYS A 227 -2.22 -5.86 -8.44
N LEU A 228 -1.56 -6.98 -8.13
CA LEU A 228 -0.23 -7.23 -8.61
C LEU A 228 -0.32 -7.73 -10.08
N VAL A 229 0.38 -7.04 -10.97
CA VAL A 229 0.44 -7.34 -12.40
C VAL A 229 1.88 -7.43 -12.85
N ARG A 230 2.11 -8.03 -14.03
CA ARG A 230 3.44 -8.15 -14.65
C ARG A 230 3.50 -7.37 -15.95
N PHE A 231 4.53 -6.57 -16.11
CA PHE A 231 4.91 -5.92 -17.34
C PHE A 231 6.27 -6.47 -17.77
N GLY A 232 6.28 -7.50 -18.61
CA GLY A 232 7.48 -8.29 -18.87
C GLY A 232 7.93 -9.00 -17.59
N GLU A 233 9.17 -8.76 -17.19
CA GLU A 233 9.72 -9.31 -15.94
C GLU A 233 9.43 -8.44 -14.70
N GLN A 234 9.00 -7.20 -14.90
CA GLN A 234 8.74 -6.26 -13.81
C GLN A 234 7.36 -6.53 -13.17
N ARG A 235 7.36 -6.79 -11.88
CA ARG A 235 6.13 -6.84 -11.07
C ARG A 235 5.75 -5.44 -10.60
N VAL A 236 4.49 -5.10 -10.78
CA VAL A 236 3.93 -3.78 -10.39
C VAL A 236 2.62 -4.00 -9.67
N SER A 237 2.47 -3.44 -8.47
CA SER A 237 1.18 -3.38 -7.81
C SER A 237 0.49 -2.06 -8.19
N LEU A 238 -0.67 -2.17 -8.86
CA LEU A 238 -1.52 -1.02 -9.17
C LEU A 238 -2.63 -0.92 -8.13
N GLN A 239 -2.83 0.25 -7.57
CA GLN A 239 -3.81 0.50 -6.52
C GLN A 239 -4.68 1.71 -6.87
N ALA A 240 -5.98 1.59 -6.55
CA ALA A 240 -6.93 2.71 -6.55
C ALA A 240 -7.73 2.69 -5.24
N GLY A 241 -8.16 3.86 -4.79
CA GLY A 241 -8.93 3.96 -3.55
C GLY A 241 -9.61 5.30 -3.36
N ALA A 242 -10.56 5.30 -2.43
CA ALA A 242 -11.23 6.49 -1.93
C ALA A 242 -10.73 6.80 -0.52
N ARG A 243 -10.71 8.07 -0.20
CA ARG A 243 -10.37 8.62 1.12
C ARG A 243 -11.55 9.46 1.60
N TYR A 244 -11.81 9.44 2.89
CA TYR A 244 -12.79 10.31 3.51
C TYR A 244 -12.26 10.81 4.85
N TYR A 245 -12.28 12.11 5.06
CA TYR A 245 -11.79 12.74 6.29
C TYR A 245 -12.89 12.75 7.35
N LEU A 246 -12.66 12.02 8.46
CA LEU A 246 -13.55 11.99 9.63
C LEU A 246 -13.30 13.16 10.56
N ALA A 247 -12.08 13.66 10.59
CA ALA A 247 -11.66 14.85 11.30
C ALA A 247 -10.55 15.55 10.50
N SER A 248 -10.55 16.87 10.53
CA SER A 248 -9.54 17.71 9.92
C SER A 248 -9.59 19.11 10.54
N PRO A 249 -8.46 19.84 10.63
CA PRO A 249 -8.46 21.26 10.94
C PRO A 249 -9.30 22.07 9.94
N ASP A 250 -9.79 23.22 10.30
CA ASP A 250 -10.53 24.12 9.41
C ASP A 250 -9.73 24.53 8.16
N SER A 251 -8.40 24.53 8.26
CA SER A 251 -7.47 24.79 7.13
C SER A 251 -7.07 23.54 6.34
N GLY A 252 -7.41 22.37 6.86
CA GLY A 252 -7.05 21.06 6.27
C GLY A 252 -8.03 20.58 5.22
N PRO A 253 -7.82 19.34 4.71
CA PRO A 253 -8.71 18.72 3.73
C PRO A 253 -10.02 18.29 4.39
N ASP A 254 -11.15 18.45 3.70
CA ASP A 254 -12.46 17.98 4.16
C ASP A 254 -13.16 17.11 3.10
N GLY A 255 -14.01 16.18 3.59
CA GLY A 255 -14.82 15.32 2.75
C GLY A 255 -14.03 14.24 2.01
N TRP A 256 -14.24 14.14 0.70
CA TRP A 256 -13.72 13.05 -0.11
C TRP A 256 -12.40 13.38 -0.78
N GLY A 257 -11.52 12.38 -0.84
CA GLY A 257 -10.31 12.36 -1.64
C GLY A 257 -10.18 11.05 -2.42
N ALA A 258 -9.17 10.97 -3.25
CA ALA A 258 -8.85 9.80 -4.06
C ALA A 258 -7.38 9.43 -3.94
N ARG A 259 -7.08 8.13 -4.11
CA ARG A 259 -5.71 7.62 -4.16
C ARG A 259 -5.51 6.74 -5.38
N LEU A 260 -4.40 6.96 -6.09
CA LEU A 260 -3.86 6.05 -7.10
C LEU A 260 -2.41 5.76 -6.74
N SER A 261 -1.99 4.50 -6.89
CA SER A 261 -0.60 4.14 -6.65
C SER A 261 -0.11 3.10 -7.64
N ALA A 262 1.16 3.22 -8.02
CA ALA A 262 1.91 2.20 -8.74
C ALA A 262 3.16 1.88 -7.93
N THR A 263 3.30 0.61 -7.51
CA THR A 263 4.44 0.16 -6.73
C THR A 263 5.30 -0.78 -7.56
N LEU A 264 6.52 -0.36 -7.88
CA LEU A 264 7.53 -1.24 -8.48
C LEU A 264 8.04 -2.20 -7.41
N VAL A 265 8.10 -3.49 -7.74
CA VAL A 265 8.46 -4.56 -6.80
C VAL A 265 9.67 -5.31 -7.30
N TYR A 266 10.69 -5.42 -6.46
CA TYR A 266 11.94 -6.13 -6.74
C TYR A 266 12.13 -7.22 -5.69
N PRO A 267 11.64 -8.46 -5.94
CA PRO A 267 11.87 -9.60 -5.06
C PRO A 267 13.38 -9.85 -4.90
N ARG A 268 13.77 -10.27 -3.70
CA ARG A 268 15.14 -10.69 -3.38
C ARG A 268 15.29 -12.19 -3.46
#